data_c7f3e895419dc3d4e411c02d014f5aca
#
_entry.id   c7f3e895419dc3d4e411c02d014f5aca
#
_cell.length_a   1.000
_cell.length_b   1.000
_cell.length_c   1.000
_cell.angle_alpha   90.00
_cell.angle_beta   90.00
_cell.angle_gamma   90.00
#
_symmetry.space_group_name_H-M   'P 1'
#
loop_
_entity.id
_entity.type
_entity.pdbx_description
1 polymer ?
#
loop_
_entity_poly.entity_id
_entity_poly.type
_entity_poly.pdbx_seq_one_letter_code
_entity_poly.pdbx_strand_id
1 'polypeptide(L)'
;MKPLTEQKRFNYDIYSIKYSLYNAEIVFSVALTSDFHANQFFFQNKVNQHRKFGAIVDSSFLELPELDKYVCNYDLYGYNIATSSMFYITDMSKYFVRGSLDFNTSINNEIEVQNTIMKLEVLNFINSFKWTNISE
;
A
#
# COMPACT_ATOMS: atom_id res chain seq x y z
N MET A 1 12.50 -5.71 13.46
CA MET A 1 12.56 -5.66 12.00
C MET A 1 13.15 -6.95 11.46
N LYS A 2 12.63 -7.46 10.37
CA LYS A 2 13.16 -8.65 9.76
C LYS A 2 14.56 -8.44 9.21
N PRO A 3 15.42 -9.44 9.29
CA PRO A 3 16.73 -9.37 8.65
C PRO A 3 16.58 -9.19 7.14
N LEU A 4 17.48 -8.45 6.55
CA LEU A 4 17.48 -8.22 5.11
C LEU A 4 17.62 -9.52 4.31
N THR A 5 18.39 -10.47 4.83
CA THR A 5 18.57 -11.75 4.16
C THR A 5 17.25 -12.51 4.01
N GLU A 6 16.40 -12.40 5.02
CA GLU A 6 15.10 -13.04 4.99
C GLU A 6 14.18 -12.40 3.95
N GLN A 7 14.21 -11.07 3.87
CA GLN A 7 13.41 -10.34 2.91
C GLN A 7 13.86 -10.61 1.48
N LYS A 8 15.15 -10.65 1.24
CA LYS A 8 15.70 -10.92 -0.10
C LYS A 8 15.30 -12.28 -0.62
N ARG A 9 15.06 -13.23 0.27
CA ARG A 9 14.65 -14.58 -0.12
C ARG A 9 13.36 -14.57 -0.93
N PHE A 10 12.52 -13.55 -0.77
CA PHE A 10 11.25 -13.42 -1.47
C PHE A 10 11.31 -12.45 -2.65
N ASN A 11 12.52 -12.01 -3.03
CA ASN A 11 12.75 -11.08 -4.13
C ASN A 11 12.05 -9.74 -3.95
N TYR A 12 11.89 -9.28 -2.71
CA TYR A 12 11.35 -7.97 -2.42
C TYR A 12 11.88 -7.48 -1.08
N ASP A 13 11.84 -6.16 -0.90
CA ASP A 13 12.19 -5.49 0.34
C ASP A 13 10.93 -4.91 0.94
N ILE A 14 10.85 -4.93 2.27
CA ILE A 14 9.72 -4.36 3.01
C ILE A 14 10.20 -3.12 3.75
N TYR A 15 9.45 -2.05 3.60
CA TYR A 15 9.73 -0.78 4.24
C TYR A 15 8.52 -0.34 5.06
N SER A 16 8.75 0.46 6.10
CA SER A 16 7.66 1.05 6.84
C SER A 16 8.01 2.47 7.26
N ILE A 17 6.99 3.33 7.22
CA ILE A 17 7.07 4.69 7.75
C ILE A 17 6.11 4.75 8.93
N LYS A 18 6.65 4.93 10.12
CA LYS A 18 5.86 4.93 11.34
C LYS A 18 5.43 6.34 11.70
N TYR A 19 4.18 6.48 12.05
CA TYR A 19 3.57 7.72 12.51
C TYR A 19 3.12 7.51 13.95
N SER A 20 4.08 7.58 14.88
CA SER A 20 3.85 7.23 16.28
C SER A 20 2.73 8.04 16.92
N LEU A 21 2.60 9.30 16.53
CA LEU A 21 1.56 10.17 17.07
C LEU A 21 0.16 9.65 16.77
N TYR A 22 0.00 8.93 15.68
CA TYR A 22 -1.31 8.42 15.24
C TYR A 22 -1.45 6.90 15.41
N ASN A 23 -0.44 6.24 15.97
CA ASN A 23 -0.42 4.79 16.10
C ASN A 23 -0.65 4.07 14.78
N ALA A 24 -0.03 4.60 13.73
CA ALA A 24 -0.21 4.10 12.38
C ALA A 24 1.13 3.94 11.68
N GLU A 25 1.12 3.13 10.63
CA GLU A 25 2.28 3.05 9.76
C GLU A 25 1.85 2.79 8.32
N ILE A 26 2.63 3.29 7.39
CA ILE A 26 2.53 2.94 5.97
C ILE A 26 3.59 1.90 5.72
N VAL A 27 3.15 0.71 5.35
CA VAL A 27 4.05 -0.41 5.04
C VAL A 27 4.01 -0.65 3.55
N PHE A 28 5.17 -0.76 2.93
CA PHE A 28 5.19 -1.04 1.50
C PHE A 28 6.36 -1.95 1.14
N SER A 29 6.21 -2.66 0.03
CA SER A 29 7.25 -3.51 -0.51
C SER A 29 7.43 -3.22 -1.99
N VAL A 30 8.65 -3.38 -2.45
CA VAL A 30 8.99 -3.18 -3.86
C VAL A 30 9.38 -4.53 -4.43
N ALA A 31 8.66 -4.98 -5.45
CA ALA A 31 8.96 -6.22 -6.14
C ALA A 31 9.49 -5.92 -7.52
N LEU A 32 10.54 -6.63 -7.89
CA LEU A 32 11.04 -6.62 -9.25
C LEU A 32 10.29 -7.73 -9.98
N THR A 33 9.52 -7.36 -11.00
CA THR A 33 8.66 -8.34 -11.65
C THR A 33 8.55 -8.09 -13.14
N SER A 34 8.36 -9.17 -13.87
CA SER A 34 8.01 -9.11 -15.29
C SER A 34 6.54 -9.46 -15.51
N ASP A 35 5.81 -9.77 -14.45
CA ASP A 35 4.43 -10.20 -14.56
C ASP A 35 3.52 -9.31 -13.72
N PHE A 36 3.05 -8.24 -14.35
CA PHE A 36 2.12 -7.31 -13.72
C PHE A 36 0.82 -8.02 -13.31
N HIS A 37 0.29 -8.88 -14.18
CA HIS A 37 -1.02 -9.49 -13.92
C HIS A 37 -0.99 -10.41 -12.71
N ALA A 38 0.09 -11.15 -12.52
CA ALA A 38 0.23 -12.01 -11.34
C ALA A 38 0.28 -11.18 -10.07
N ASN A 39 1.01 -10.08 -10.08
CA ASN A 39 1.11 -9.20 -8.92
C ASN A 39 -0.22 -8.50 -8.63
N GLN A 40 -0.93 -8.05 -9.67
CA GLN A 40 -2.23 -7.44 -9.53
C GLN A 40 -3.24 -8.43 -8.94
N PHE A 41 -3.22 -9.66 -9.43
CA PHE A 41 -4.11 -10.70 -8.94
C PHE A 41 -3.86 -11.00 -7.47
N PHE A 42 -2.60 -11.11 -7.08
CA PHE A 42 -2.22 -11.34 -5.71
C PHE A 42 -2.67 -10.19 -4.80
N PHE A 43 -2.47 -8.97 -5.26
CA PHE A 43 -2.90 -7.79 -4.53
C PHE A 43 -4.43 -7.78 -4.37
N GLN A 44 -5.16 -8.07 -5.45
CA GLN A 44 -6.61 -8.07 -5.43
C GLN A 44 -7.16 -9.12 -4.47
N ASN A 45 -6.49 -10.26 -4.37
CA ASN A 45 -6.89 -11.29 -3.42
C ASN A 45 -6.75 -10.80 -1.99
N LYS A 46 -5.72 -10.02 -1.69
CA LYS A 46 -5.55 -9.44 -0.35
C LYS A 46 -6.68 -8.47 -0.02
N VAL A 47 -7.07 -7.63 -0.98
CA VAL A 47 -8.20 -6.72 -0.81
C VAL A 47 -9.47 -7.50 -0.56
N ASN A 48 -9.71 -8.56 -1.33
CA ASN A 48 -10.92 -9.37 -1.21
C ASN A 48 -11.01 -10.09 0.14
N GLN A 49 -9.88 -10.41 0.75
CA GLN A 49 -9.89 -10.98 2.10
C GLN A 49 -10.52 -10.01 3.10
N HIS A 50 -10.23 -8.72 2.97
CA HIS A 50 -10.84 -7.72 3.83
C HIS A 50 -12.35 -7.63 3.60
N ARG A 51 -12.79 -7.74 2.35
CA ARG A 51 -14.22 -7.76 2.03
C ARG A 51 -14.94 -8.92 2.71
N LYS A 52 -14.29 -10.09 2.77
CA LYS A 52 -14.87 -11.26 3.44
C LYS A 52 -15.09 -11.04 4.93
N PHE A 53 -14.32 -10.14 5.53
CA PHE A 53 -14.46 -9.81 6.94
C PHE A 53 -15.31 -8.55 7.15
N GLY A 54 -16.05 -8.13 6.13
CA GLY A 54 -17.04 -7.07 6.26
C GLY A 54 -16.57 -5.69 5.85
N ALA A 55 -15.38 -5.54 5.33
CA ALA A 55 -14.91 -4.24 4.89
C ALA A 55 -15.65 -3.79 3.62
N ILE A 56 -15.99 -2.50 3.58
CA ILE A 56 -16.48 -1.84 2.38
C ILE A 56 -15.26 -1.21 1.73
N VAL A 57 -15.13 -1.39 0.42
CA VAL A 57 -13.92 -1.00 -0.29
C VAL A 57 -14.29 -0.08 -1.44
N ASP A 58 -13.68 1.11 -1.45
CA ASP A 58 -13.75 2.05 -2.57
C ASP A 58 -12.40 2.05 -3.28
N SER A 59 -12.43 2.08 -4.61
CA SER A 59 -11.20 2.07 -5.39
C SER A 59 -11.07 3.32 -6.23
N SER A 60 -9.83 3.70 -6.50
CA SER A 60 -9.50 4.78 -7.42
C SER A 60 -8.25 4.41 -8.20
N PHE A 61 -8.20 4.88 -9.44
CA PHE A 61 -7.09 4.60 -10.34
C PHE A 61 -6.51 5.91 -10.84
N LEU A 62 -5.20 5.94 -11.02
CA LEU A 62 -4.52 7.09 -11.57
C LEU A 62 -3.47 6.59 -12.56
N GLU A 63 -3.51 7.13 -13.78
CA GLU A 63 -2.54 6.78 -14.80
C GLU A 63 -1.75 8.01 -15.18
N LEU A 64 -0.44 7.94 -15.04
CA LEU A 64 0.49 9.01 -15.39
C LEU A 64 1.56 8.42 -16.31
N PRO A 65 1.21 8.17 -17.60
CA PRO A 65 2.12 7.49 -18.52
C PRO A 65 3.44 8.21 -18.72
N GLU A 66 3.44 9.54 -18.69
CA GLU A 66 4.66 10.33 -18.86
C GLU A 66 5.64 10.13 -17.71
N LEU A 67 5.17 9.62 -16.56
CA LEU A 67 6.01 9.29 -15.41
C LEU A 67 6.19 7.79 -15.23
N ASP A 68 5.68 6.99 -16.16
CA ASP A 68 5.64 5.52 -16.05
C ASP A 68 5.02 5.10 -14.70
N LYS A 69 3.94 5.79 -14.32
CA LYS A 69 3.36 5.61 -13.00
C LYS A 69 1.88 5.29 -13.12
N TYR A 70 1.51 4.12 -12.65
CA TYR A 70 0.15 3.62 -12.67
C TYR A 70 -0.21 3.20 -11.25
N VAL A 71 -1.29 3.76 -10.72
CA VAL A 71 -1.63 3.64 -9.31
C VAL A 71 -3.04 3.10 -9.16
N CYS A 72 -3.20 2.19 -8.23
CA CYS A 72 -4.51 1.78 -7.75
C CYS A 72 -4.52 1.94 -6.24
N ASN A 73 -5.52 2.63 -5.72
CA ASN A 73 -5.68 2.82 -4.29
C ASN A 73 -7.05 2.36 -3.86
N TYR A 74 -7.09 1.55 -2.80
CA TYR A 74 -8.33 1.11 -2.19
C TYR A 74 -8.43 1.72 -0.80
N ASP A 75 -9.55 2.37 -0.52
CA ASP A 75 -9.90 2.81 0.82
C ASP A 75 -10.83 1.79 1.44
N LEU A 76 -10.51 1.36 2.65
CA LEU A 76 -11.26 0.33 3.35
C LEU A 76 -12.00 0.99 4.52
N TYR A 77 -13.28 0.62 4.67
CA TYR A 77 -14.14 1.14 5.72
C TYR A 77 -14.79 -0.02 6.44
N GLY A 78 -14.94 0.12 7.75
CA GLY A 78 -15.60 -0.89 8.55
C GLY A 78 -15.08 -0.92 9.97
N TYR A 79 -15.78 -1.67 10.81
CA TYR A 79 -15.34 -1.93 12.17
C TYR A 79 -14.53 -3.22 12.18
N ASN A 80 -13.68 -3.37 13.18
CA ASN A 80 -12.85 -4.57 13.34
C ASN A 80 -11.82 -4.78 12.22
N ILE A 81 -11.44 -3.70 11.54
CA ILE A 81 -10.33 -3.72 10.62
C ILE A 81 -9.25 -2.77 11.11
N ALA A 82 -8.00 -3.11 10.85
CA ALA A 82 -6.87 -2.26 11.21
C ALA A 82 -6.18 -1.68 9.98
N THR A 83 -6.52 -2.16 8.79
CA THR A 83 -5.98 -1.66 7.53
C THR A 83 -6.98 -0.70 6.90
N SER A 84 -6.54 0.53 6.66
CA SER A 84 -7.41 1.61 6.19
C SER A 84 -7.24 1.89 4.70
N SER A 85 -6.08 1.61 4.14
CA SER A 85 -5.82 1.80 2.72
C SER A 85 -4.91 0.70 2.23
N MET A 86 -5.10 0.29 0.98
CA MET A 86 -4.20 -0.61 0.28
C MET A 86 -3.97 -0.04 -1.12
N PHE A 87 -2.72 -0.05 -1.56
CA PHE A 87 -2.41 0.55 -2.85
C PHE A 87 -1.32 -0.22 -3.56
N TYR A 88 -1.26 -0.04 -4.88
CA TYR A 88 -0.05 -0.39 -5.61
C TYR A 88 0.35 0.75 -6.54
N ILE A 89 1.64 0.82 -6.82
CA ILE A 89 2.24 1.73 -7.79
C ILE A 89 3.13 0.87 -8.68
N THR A 90 2.98 0.99 -9.98
CA THR A 90 3.77 0.17 -10.90
C THR A 90 4.13 0.98 -12.13
N ASP A 91 5.23 0.58 -12.78
CA ASP A 91 5.61 1.11 -14.09
C ASP A 91 5.10 0.21 -15.23
N MET A 92 4.32 -0.82 -14.89
CA MET A 92 3.74 -1.78 -15.83
C MET A 92 4.79 -2.65 -16.56
N SER A 93 6.02 -2.63 -16.10
CA SER A 93 7.10 -3.30 -16.80
C SER A 93 8.02 -4.07 -15.86
N LYS A 94 8.57 -3.40 -14.87
CA LYS A 94 9.67 -3.93 -14.09
C LYS A 94 9.42 -3.94 -12.60
N TYR A 95 8.74 -2.92 -12.09
CA TYR A 95 8.56 -2.73 -10.65
C TYR A 95 7.09 -2.73 -10.26
N PHE A 96 6.82 -3.29 -9.10
CA PHE A 96 5.50 -3.30 -8.52
C PHE A 96 5.63 -3.01 -7.02
N VAL A 97 5.13 -1.84 -6.62
CA VAL A 97 5.12 -1.43 -5.21
C VAL A 97 3.74 -1.72 -4.65
N ARG A 98 3.70 -2.45 -3.53
CA ARG A 98 2.45 -2.70 -2.82
C ARG A 98 2.56 -2.09 -1.44
N GLY A 99 1.50 -1.45 -1.00
CA GLY A 99 1.50 -0.83 0.31
C GLY A 99 0.16 -0.87 1.00
N SER A 100 0.21 -0.57 2.28
CA SER A 100 -1.00 -0.46 3.10
C SER A 100 -0.78 0.55 4.20
N LEU A 101 -1.89 1.11 4.66
CA LEU A 101 -1.94 1.94 5.86
C LEU A 101 -2.54 1.09 6.97
N ASP A 102 -1.76 0.83 8.00
CA ASP A 102 -2.14 -0.03 9.10
C ASP A 102 -2.13 0.74 10.42
N PHE A 103 -3.14 0.51 11.25
CA PHE A 103 -3.19 1.04 12.61
C PHE A 103 -2.90 -0.08 13.60
N ASN A 104 -2.41 0.30 14.79
CA ASN A 104 -2.14 -0.67 15.85
C ASN A 104 -3.40 -1.14 16.56
N THR A 105 -4.56 -0.60 16.21
CA THR A 105 -5.84 -0.95 16.79
C THR A 105 -6.87 -0.98 15.67
N SER A 106 -7.99 -1.65 15.95
CA SER A 106 -9.11 -1.62 15.01
C SER A 106 -9.62 -0.20 14.84
N ILE A 107 -10.02 0.12 13.61
CA ILE A 107 -10.56 1.43 13.28
C ILE A 107 -11.95 1.57 13.89
N ASN A 108 -12.15 2.66 14.63
CA ASN A 108 -13.41 2.96 15.30
C ASN A 108 -13.61 4.47 15.35
N ASN A 109 -14.70 4.92 15.98
CA ASN A 109 -15.02 6.33 16.03
C ASN A 109 -13.99 7.17 16.78
N GLU A 110 -13.25 6.57 17.71
CA GLU A 110 -12.26 7.30 18.50
C GLU A 110 -11.05 7.72 17.66
N ILE A 111 -10.72 6.96 16.60
CA ILE A 111 -9.58 7.29 15.76
C ILE A 111 -10.00 7.79 14.38
N GLU A 112 -11.24 8.25 14.26
CA GLU A 112 -11.75 8.69 12.96
C GLU A 112 -10.95 9.86 12.39
N VAL A 113 -10.57 10.83 13.22
CA VAL A 113 -9.78 11.98 12.78
C VAL A 113 -8.39 11.52 12.34
N GLN A 114 -7.74 10.67 13.13
CA GLN A 114 -6.43 10.14 12.81
C GLN A 114 -6.47 9.34 11.52
N ASN A 115 -7.54 8.56 11.33
CA ASN A 115 -7.72 7.79 10.12
C ASN A 115 -7.81 8.69 8.89
N THR A 116 -8.58 9.77 8.98
CA THR A 116 -8.70 10.75 7.89
C THR A 116 -7.37 11.38 7.56
N ILE A 117 -6.64 11.81 8.58
CA ILE A 117 -5.32 12.43 8.40
C ILE A 117 -4.37 11.44 7.73
N MET A 118 -4.36 10.19 8.19
CA MET A 118 -3.43 9.21 7.64
C MET A 118 -3.77 8.80 6.22
N LYS A 119 -5.06 8.80 5.84
CA LYS A 119 -5.43 8.57 4.45
C LYS A 119 -4.88 9.65 3.54
N LEU A 120 -4.85 10.90 4.01
CA LEU A 120 -4.21 11.99 3.26
C LEU A 120 -2.70 11.77 3.14
N GLU A 121 -2.08 11.22 4.18
CA GLU A 121 -0.65 10.89 4.13
C GLU A 121 -0.35 9.80 3.10
N VAL A 122 -1.24 8.84 2.94
CA VAL A 122 -1.12 7.83 1.89
C VAL A 122 -1.14 8.49 0.52
N LEU A 123 -2.07 9.43 0.30
CA LEU A 123 -2.15 10.15 -0.97
C LEU A 123 -0.89 10.98 -1.21
N ASN A 124 -0.35 11.60 -0.17
CA ASN A 124 0.91 12.33 -0.27
C ASN A 124 2.06 11.39 -0.64
N PHE A 125 2.11 10.22 -0.03
CA PHE A 125 3.11 9.20 -0.37
C PHE A 125 3.00 8.81 -1.84
N ILE A 126 1.79 8.52 -2.30
CA ILE A 126 1.56 8.10 -3.68
C ILE A 126 1.94 9.22 -4.64
N ASN A 127 1.51 10.45 -4.35
CA ASN A 127 1.76 11.58 -5.23
C ASN A 127 3.24 11.96 -5.31
N SER A 128 3.96 11.80 -4.21
CA SER A 128 5.39 12.14 -4.18
C SER A 128 6.27 11.01 -4.65
N PHE A 129 5.73 9.81 -4.80
CA PHE A 129 6.50 8.66 -5.23
C PHE A 129 7.03 8.86 -6.64
N LYS A 130 8.31 8.60 -6.83
CA LYS A 130 8.95 8.73 -8.14
C LYS A 130 9.90 7.57 -8.35
N TRP A 131 9.94 7.09 -9.57
CA TRP A 131 10.99 6.17 -9.98
C TRP A 131 12.26 7.00 -10.14
N THR A 132 13.29 6.61 -9.41
CA THR A 132 14.58 7.26 -9.57
C THR A 132 15.45 6.44 -10.51
N ASN A 133 16.19 7.13 -11.33
CA ASN A 133 17.09 6.47 -12.26
C ASN A 133 18.38 6.18 -11.52
N ILE A 134 18.40 5.08 -10.82
CA ILE A 134 19.56 4.69 -10.05
C ILE A 134 20.54 3.98 -10.98
N SER A 135 21.73 4.48 -11.05
CA SER A 135 22.78 3.78 -11.78
C SER A 135 23.17 2.53 -11.04
N GLU A 136 23.02 1.46 -11.71
CA GLU A 136 23.37 0.17 -11.14
C GLU A 136 24.77 -0.26 -11.48
#